data_e2a2e0230800829a4267603172f1d69f
#
_entry.id   e2a2e0230800829a4267603172f1d69f
#
_cell.length_a   1.000
_cell.length_b   1.000
_cell.length_c   1.000
_cell.angle_alpha   90.00
_cell.angle_beta   90.00
_cell.angle_gamma   90.00
#
_symmetry.space_group_name_H-M   'P 1'
#
loop_
_entity.id
_entity.type
_entity.pdbx_description
1 polymer ?
#
loop_
_entity_poly.entity_id
_entity_poly.type
_entity_poly.pdbx_seq_one_letter_code
_entity_poly.pdbx_strand_id
1 'polypeptide(L)'
;MGLHKVIRKIAPVAGMLAAVALAGCDGANIEIDGDGVPLAQLDMTGDPPTGIVLAGSDTLIINRGEEFEVEVTGTDEARERMRFARDGDTLAIHRSGNTWSDSDVATVEITLPALDNVVVAGSGDVTARGLRGDASLVVTGSGTLAAPGVEATSLDIVMAGSGELGGSGTTERLSVNVAGSGRVDLSGLRTARADVNMAGSGAATFASDGEVEANIIGSGNVRVIGSATCKVNTVGSGTLSCEVGTSGNETEGDF
;
A
#
# COMPACT_ATOMS: atom_id res chain seq x y z
N MET A 1 -54.72 -4.09 -27.21
CA MET A 1 -53.28 -3.88 -27.39
C MET A 1 -52.81 -2.95 -26.30
N GLY A 2 -52.42 -3.44 -25.20
CA GLY A 2 -52.01 -2.66 -24.02
C GLY A 2 -50.75 -3.22 -23.42
N LEU A 3 -49.66 -2.48 -23.60
CA LEU A 3 -48.35 -2.82 -23.11
C LEU A 3 -48.25 -2.43 -21.63
N HIS A 4 -48.35 -3.39 -20.70
CA HIS A 4 -48.15 -3.14 -19.28
C HIS A 4 -46.66 -3.03 -18.96
N LYS A 5 -46.19 -1.79 -18.76
CA LYS A 5 -44.92 -1.47 -18.15
C LYS A 5 -44.96 -1.87 -16.67
N VAL A 6 -44.28 -2.93 -16.31
CA VAL A 6 -43.96 -3.25 -14.92
C VAL A 6 -42.74 -2.40 -14.51
N ILE A 7 -43.00 -1.32 -13.81
CA ILE A 7 -41.96 -0.54 -13.15
C ILE A 7 -41.63 -1.23 -11.83
N ARG A 8 -40.55 -1.97 -11.79
CA ARG A 8 -39.93 -2.42 -10.55
C ARG A 8 -39.27 -1.23 -9.88
N LYS A 9 -39.81 -0.79 -8.76
CA LYS A 9 -39.16 0.17 -7.86
C LYS A 9 -37.99 -0.51 -7.21
N ILE A 10 -36.79 -0.19 -7.69
CA ILE A 10 -35.54 -0.51 -6.99
C ILE A 10 -35.31 0.66 -6.04
N ALA A 11 -35.39 0.40 -4.73
CA ALA A 11 -34.98 1.35 -3.72
C ALA A 11 -33.45 1.47 -3.75
N PRO A 12 -32.87 2.68 -3.76
CA PRO A 12 -31.44 2.84 -3.63
C PRO A 12 -31.04 2.57 -2.18
N VAL A 13 -30.39 1.46 -1.93
CA VAL A 13 -29.59 1.28 -0.71
C VAL A 13 -28.35 2.13 -0.92
N ALA A 14 -28.29 3.27 -0.24
CA ALA A 14 -27.14 4.13 -0.22
C ALA A 14 -26.03 3.47 0.60
N GLY A 15 -25.24 2.61 -0.03
CA GLY A 15 -23.93 2.19 0.43
C GLY A 15 -22.96 3.34 0.21
N MET A 16 -22.48 3.95 1.29
CA MET A 16 -21.51 5.03 1.26
C MET A 16 -20.13 4.44 0.97
N LEU A 17 -19.81 4.24 -0.29
CA LEU A 17 -18.45 3.96 -0.76
C LEU A 17 -17.66 5.28 -0.73
N ALA A 18 -16.67 5.35 0.11
CA ALA A 18 -15.70 6.44 0.07
C ALA A 18 -14.84 6.29 -1.19
N ALA A 19 -15.22 7.00 -2.25
CA ALA A 19 -14.36 7.19 -3.40
C ALA A 19 -13.15 8.02 -2.97
N VAL A 20 -11.99 7.41 -2.80
CA VAL A 20 -10.71 8.10 -2.61
C VAL A 20 -10.26 8.59 -3.98
N ALA A 21 -10.73 9.77 -4.39
CA ALA A 21 -10.24 10.44 -5.57
C ALA A 21 -8.86 11.06 -5.27
N LEU A 22 -7.81 10.33 -5.55
CA LEU A 22 -6.44 10.87 -5.62
C LEU A 22 -6.28 11.52 -7.01
N ALA A 23 -6.50 12.83 -7.07
CA ALA A 23 -6.23 13.63 -8.26
C ALA A 23 -4.71 13.79 -8.43
N GLY A 24 -4.12 13.00 -9.31
CA GLY A 24 -2.74 13.19 -9.73
C GLY A 24 -2.05 11.89 -10.12
N CYS A 25 -1.86 11.68 -11.43
CA CYS A 25 -1.27 10.53 -12.10
C CYS A 25 -2.18 9.31 -12.12
N ASP A 26 -2.29 8.64 -13.27
CA ASP A 26 -3.16 7.49 -13.58
C ASP A 26 -3.35 6.49 -12.40
N GLY A 27 -3.98 6.97 -11.35
CA GLY A 27 -4.27 6.24 -10.13
C GLY A 27 -5.52 5.40 -10.35
N ALA A 28 -5.40 4.11 -10.17
CA ALA A 28 -6.50 3.17 -10.21
C ALA A 28 -7.66 3.69 -9.36
N ASN A 29 -8.77 4.07 -10.00
CA ASN A 29 -10.05 4.24 -9.34
C ASN A 29 -10.50 2.83 -8.93
N ILE A 30 -10.20 2.44 -7.69
CA ILE A 30 -10.68 1.18 -7.15
C ILE A 30 -12.12 1.41 -6.71
N GLU A 31 -13.06 1.17 -7.61
CA GLU A 31 -14.48 1.03 -7.30
C GLU A 31 -14.72 -0.43 -6.93
N ILE A 32 -14.85 -0.70 -5.63
CA ILE A 32 -15.29 -2.03 -5.19
C ILE A 32 -16.80 -2.09 -5.40
N ASP A 33 -17.22 -2.76 -6.49
CA ASP A 33 -18.62 -2.91 -6.82
C ASP A 33 -19.21 -4.07 -5.99
N GLY A 34 -20.12 -3.74 -5.07
CA GLY A 34 -20.90 -4.70 -4.30
C GLY A 34 -20.43 -4.98 -2.87
N ASP A 35 -21.27 -5.73 -2.14
CA ASP A 35 -21.04 -6.12 -0.72
C ASP A 35 -19.99 -7.23 -0.56
N GLY A 36 -19.35 -7.68 -1.64
CA GLY A 36 -18.45 -8.83 -1.63
C GLY A 36 -19.13 -10.15 -1.22
N VAL A 37 -18.39 -11.24 -1.32
CA VAL A 37 -18.87 -12.59 -0.96
C VAL A 37 -18.05 -13.17 0.19
N PRO A 38 -18.59 -14.08 1.01
CA PRO A 38 -17.79 -14.88 1.94
C PRO A 38 -16.73 -15.70 1.19
N LEU A 39 -15.61 -16.05 1.85
CA LEU A 39 -14.53 -16.83 1.25
C LEU A 39 -15.02 -18.12 0.55
N ALA A 40 -15.96 -18.83 1.14
CA ALA A 40 -16.52 -20.08 0.57
C ALA A 40 -17.25 -19.87 -0.78
N GLN A 41 -17.55 -18.62 -1.16
CA GLN A 41 -18.22 -18.26 -2.42
C GLN A 41 -17.29 -17.46 -3.35
N LEU A 42 -16.05 -17.22 -2.94
CA LEU A 42 -15.06 -16.53 -3.78
C LEU A 42 -14.72 -17.42 -4.98
N ASP A 43 -14.84 -16.85 -6.17
CA ASP A 43 -14.39 -17.51 -7.40
C ASP A 43 -12.86 -17.48 -7.46
N MET A 44 -12.26 -18.66 -7.24
CA MET A 44 -10.80 -18.86 -7.31
C MET A 44 -10.34 -19.30 -8.70
N THR A 45 -11.23 -19.36 -9.69
CA THR A 45 -10.90 -19.77 -11.06
C THR A 45 -10.38 -18.60 -11.90
N GLY A 46 -9.68 -18.94 -12.98
CA GLY A 46 -9.06 -17.96 -13.89
C GLY A 46 -7.70 -17.46 -13.43
N ASP A 47 -7.23 -16.35 -14.02
CA ASP A 47 -5.92 -15.80 -13.73
C ASP A 47 -5.89 -15.24 -12.29
N PRO A 48 -4.85 -15.55 -11.49
CA PRO A 48 -4.71 -15.00 -10.15
C PRO A 48 -4.69 -13.47 -10.12
N PRO A 49 -5.22 -12.83 -9.06
CA PRO A 49 -5.10 -11.37 -8.92
C PRO A 49 -3.64 -10.97 -8.72
N THR A 50 -3.25 -9.79 -9.22
CA THR A 50 -1.95 -9.16 -8.99
C THR A 50 -2.06 -7.95 -8.09
N GLY A 51 -3.27 -7.44 -7.90
CA GLY A 51 -3.61 -6.34 -7.01
C GLY A 51 -4.42 -6.79 -5.79
N ILE A 52 -4.05 -6.33 -4.60
CA ILE A 52 -4.76 -6.63 -3.35
C ILE A 52 -5.13 -5.33 -2.62
N VAL A 53 -6.38 -5.22 -2.21
CA VAL A 53 -6.92 -4.09 -1.43
C VAL A 53 -7.43 -4.59 -0.09
N LEU A 54 -6.91 -4.06 1.00
CA LEU A 54 -7.48 -4.24 2.33
C LEU A 54 -8.21 -2.98 2.76
N ALA A 55 -9.51 -3.06 2.98
CA ALA A 55 -10.31 -1.97 3.53
C ALA A 55 -10.80 -2.33 4.93
N GLY A 56 -10.17 -1.76 5.96
CA GLY A 56 -10.52 -2.02 7.35
C GLY A 56 -9.35 -2.03 8.31
N SER A 57 -9.49 -2.83 9.39
CA SER A 57 -8.52 -2.95 10.49
C SER A 57 -7.99 -4.37 10.66
N ASP A 58 -8.15 -5.21 9.65
CA ASP A 58 -7.69 -6.60 9.69
C ASP A 58 -6.21 -6.72 9.38
N THR A 59 -5.66 -7.91 9.68
CA THR A 59 -4.28 -8.25 9.31
C THR A 59 -4.28 -9.01 7.99
N LEU A 60 -3.39 -8.62 7.07
CA LEU A 60 -3.22 -9.27 5.78
C LEU A 60 -1.75 -9.66 5.57
N ILE A 61 -1.52 -10.91 5.26
CA ILE A 61 -0.19 -11.44 4.93
C ILE A 61 -0.24 -11.94 3.48
N ILE A 62 0.58 -11.35 2.62
CA ILE A 62 0.67 -11.75 1.22
C ILE A 62 2.03 -12.40 1.00
N ASN A 63 2.00 -13.64 0.55
CA ASN A 63 3.16 -14.45 0.25
C ASN A 63 3.22 -14.75 -1.25
N ARG A 64 4.42 -14.92 -1.77
CA ARG A 64 4.60 -15.40 -3.12
C ARG A 64 4.60 -16.93 -3.15
N GLY A 65 3.85 -17.53 -4.08
CA GLY A 65 3.78 -18.97 -4.31
C GLY A 65 3.40 -19.28 -5.75
N GLU A 66 3.15 -20.53 -6.08
CA GLU A 66 2.83 -20.97 -7.46
C GLU A 66 1.32 -20.91 -7.73
N GLU A 67 0.49 -21.07 -6.70
CA GLU A 67 -0.96 -21.12 -6.81
C GLU A 67 -1.60 -19.96 -6.02
N PHE A 68 -2.81 -19.60 -6.42
CA PHE A 68 -3.60 -18.62 -5.70
C PHE A 68 -4.37 -19.31 -4.59
N GLU A 69 -4.05 -18.99 -3.36
CA GLU A 69 -4.67 -19.51 -2.15
C GLU A 69 -5.05 -18.38 -1.21
N VAL A 70 -6.18 -18.54 -0.51
CA VAL A 70 -6.64 -17.60 0.52
C VAL A 70 -7.05 -18.40 1.76
N GLU A 71 -6.45 -18.06 2.89
CA GLU A 71 -6.79 -18.58 4.19
C GLU A 71 -7.23 -17.44 5.12
N VAL A 72 -8.26 -17.69 5.93
CA VAL A 72 -8.75 -16.73 6.93
C VAL A 72 -8.74 -17.38 8.30
N THR A 73 -8.03 -16.79 9.23
CA THR A 73 -7.95 -17.21 10.63
C THR A 73 -8.47 -16.12 11.55
N GLY A 74 -8.84 -16.48 12.77
CA GLY A 74 -9.45 -15.59 13.75
C GLY A 74 -10.64 -16.24 14.43
N THR A 75 -11.42 -15.45 15.18
CA THR A 75 -12.68 -15.93 15.78
C THR A 75 -13.69 -16.27 14.70
N ASP A 76 -14.66 -17.13 15.00
CA ASP A 76 -15.70 -17.50 14.03
C ASP A 76 -16.45 -16.25 13.55
N GLU A 77 -16.74 -15.32 14.46
CA GLU A 77 -17.42 -14.07 14.14
C GLU A 77 -16.59 -13.17 13.20
N ALA A 78 -15.27 -13.04 13.46
CA ALA A 78 -14.39 -12.28 12.58
C ALA A 78 -14.33 -12.88 11.17
N ARG A 79 -14.18 -14.21 11.07
CA ARG A 79 -14.13 -14.94 9.79
C ARG A 79 -15.45 -14.83 9.01
N GLU A 80 -16.59 -14.97 9.67
CA GLU A 80 -17.91 -14.90 9.04
C GLU A 80 -18.22 -13.51 8.46
N ARG A 81 -17.60 -12.46 9.00
CA ARG A 81 -17.76 -11.08 8.52
C ARG A 81 -16.87 -10.71 7.35
N MET A 82 -15.81 -11.48 7.09
CA MET A 82 -14.91 -11.18 5.97
C MET A 82 -15.63 -11.30 4.64
N ARG A 83 -15.38 -10.35 3.77
CA ARG A 83 -15.92 -10.26 2.41
C ARG A 83 -14.81 -10.06 1.41
N PHE A 84 -14.97 -10.72 0.30
CA PHE A 84 -14.03 -10.73 -0.81
C PHE A 84 -14.75 -10.30 -2.07
N ALA A 85 -14.23 -9.29 -2.75
CA ALA A 85 -14.75 -8.84 -4.03
C ALA A 85 -13.62 -8.88 -5.04
N ARG A 86 -13.86 -9.53 -6.17
CA ARG A 86 -12.89 -9.63 -7.26
C ARG A 86 -13.37 -8.76 -8.42
N ASP A 87 -12.51 -7.84 -8.86
CA ASP A 87 -12.71 -7.02 -10.04
C ASP A 87 -11.45 -7.06 -10.91
N GLY A 88 -11.55 -7.74 -12.05
CA GLY A 88 -10.42 -7.96 -12.94
C GLY A 88 -9.27 -8.70 -12.25
N ASP A 89 -8.13 -8.05 -12.19
CA ASP A 89 -6.90 -8.49 -11.55
C ASP A 89 -6.74 -8.06 -10.08
N THR A 90 -7.77 -7.43 -9.50
CA THR A 90 -7.76 -6.94 -8.13
C THR A 90 -8.69 -7.76 -7.24
N LEU A 91 -8.20 -8.14 -6.05
CA LEU A 91 -8.97 -8.73 -4.96
C LEU A 91 -9.10 -7.73 -3.83
N ALA A 92 -10.32 -7.29 -3.55
CA ALA A 92 -10.65 -6.44 -2.42
C ALA A 92 -11.14 -7.27 -1.24
N ILE A 93 -10.67 -6.92 -0.05
CA ILE A 93 -10.94 -7.59 1.22
C ILE A 93 -11.46 -6.55 2.19
N HIS A 94 -12.63 -6.81 2.75
CA HIS A 94 -13.24 -5.92 3.73
C HIS A 94 -14.16 -6.70 4.67
N ARG A 95 -14.74 -6.03 5.66
CA ARG A 95 -15.77 -6.61 6.55
C ARG A 95 -17.16 -6.14 6.19
N SER A 96 -18.13 -7.03 6.33
CA SER A 96 -19.55 -6.65 6.29
C SER A 96 -19.99 -6.06 7.63
N GLY A 97 -20.84 -5.02 7.59
CA GLY A 97 -21.46 -4.38 8.74
C GLY A 97 -20.71 -3.15 9.25
N ASN A 98 -21.40 -2.35 10.11
CA ASN A 98 -20.92 -1.05 10.59
C ASN A 98 -20.42 -1.08 12.05
N THR A 99 -20.38 -2.22 12.70
CA THR A 99 -19.90 -2.36 14.09
C THR A 99 -18.47 -2.87 14.07
N TRP A 100 -17.54 -1.97 14.32
CA TRP A 100 -16.12 -2.26 14.47
C TRP A 100 -15.83 -2.51 15.94
N SER A 101 -15.38 -3.70 16.28
CA SER A 101 -14.76 -3.98 17.57
C SER A 101 -13.28 -4.26 17.31
N ASP A 102 -12.41 -3.49 17.92
CA ASP A 102 -10.95 -3.64 17.79
C ASP A 102 -10.45 -5.00 18.32
N SER A 103 -11.32 -5.75 19.02
CA SER A 103 -10.99 -7.06 19.58
C SER A 103 -11.17 -8.25 18.61
N ASP A 104 -11.85 -8.07 17.49
CA ASP A 104 -12.21 -9.14 16.56
C ASP A 104 -11.47 -9.02 15.22
N VAL A 105 -10.15 -8.94 15.27
CA VAL A 105 -9.32 -8.87 14.06
C VAL A 105 -9.22 -10.26 13.43
N ALA A 106 -9.50 -10.35 12.12
CA ALA A 106 -9.17 -11.52 11.31
C ALA A 106 -7.77 -11.37 10.73
N THR A 107 -7.10 -12.50 10.53
CA THR A 107 -5.88 -12.57 9.73
C THR A 107 -6.20 -13.29 8.43
N VAL A 108 -5.96 -12.60 7.32
CA VAL A 108 -6.09 -13.16 5.97
C VAL A 108 -4.69 -13.43 5.44
N GLU A 109 -4.43 -14.67 5.07
CA GLU A 109 -3.20 -15.06 4.39
C GLU A 109 -3.49 -15.37 2.93
N ILE A 110 -2.74 -14.75 2.03
CA ILE A 110 -2.87 -14.89 0.59
C ILE A 110 -1.55 -15.36 0.02
N THR A 111 -1.60 -16.41 -0.79
CA THR A 111 -0.48 -16.84 -1.63
C THR A 111 -0.84 -16.60 -3.08
N LEU A 112 0.07 -15.98 -3.86
CA LEU A 112 -0.16 -15.71 -5.28
C LEU A 112 1.16 -15.66 -6.08
N PRO A 113 1.14 -15.94 -7.40
CA PRO A 113 2.34 -16.02 -8.23
C PRO A 113 2.95 -14.67 -8.54
N ALA A 114 2.15 -13.62 -8.60
CA ALA A 114 2.58 -12.26 -8.88
C ALA A 114 1.83 -11.25 -8.02
N LEU A 115 2.55 -10.23 -7.55
CA LEU A 115 2.00 -9.12 -6.78
C LEU A 115 2.66 -7.84 -7.28
N ASP A 116 1.86 -6.89 -7.75
CA ASP A 116 2.31 -5.58 -8.23
C ASP A 116 1.60 -4.41 -7.54
N ASN A 117 0.40 -4.61 -6.99
CA ASN A 117 -0.34 -3.52 -6.36
C ASN A 117 -0.89 -3.92 -5.00
N VAL A 118 -0.62 -3.09 -3.97
CA VAL A 118 -1.18 -3.28 -2.61
C VAL A 118 -1.74 -1.97 -2.09
N VAL A 119 -3.00 -2.00 -1.69
CA VAL A 119 -3.69 -0.84 -1.11
C VAL A 119 -4.18 -1.17 0.28
N VAL A 120 -3.83 -0.32 1.24
CA VAL A 120 -4.35 -0.35 2.61
C VAL A 120 -5.23 0.88 2.83
N ALA A 121 -6.52 0.66 3.03
CA ALA A 121 -7.50 1.70 3.30
C ALA A 121 -8.08 1.50 4.71
N GLY A 122 -7.66 2.32 5.67
CA GLY A 122 -8.08 2.22 7.06
C GLY A 122 -6.93 2.14 8.05
N SER A 123 -7.02 1.21 9.01
CA SER A 123 -6.04 1.01 10.08
C SER A 123 -5.51 -0.43 10.17
N GLY A 124 -5.67 -1.21 9.13
CA GLY A 124 -5.18 -2.59 9.09
C GLY A 124 -3.67 -2.72 8.94
N ASP A 125 -3.15 -3.90 9.23
CA ASP A 125 -1.74 -4.25 9.14
C ASP A 125 -1.51 -5.19 7.95
N VAL A 126 -0.66 -4.78 7.00
CA VAL A 126 -0.37 -5.57 5.80
C VAL A 126 1.11 -5.89 5.71
N THR A 127 1.42 -7.16 5.45
CA THR A 127 2.77 -7.60 5.05
C THR A 127 2.70 -8.15 3.63
N ALA A 128 3.39 -7.50 2.69
CA ALA A 128 3.41 -7.86 1.27
C ALA A 128 4.81 -8.34 0.85
N ARG A 129 4.95 -9.61 0.48
CA ARG A 129 6.20 -10.21 0.02
C ARG A 129 6.15 -10.51 -1.46
N GLY A 130 7.30 -10.38 -2.13
CA GLY A 130 7.45 -10.81 -3.52
C GLY A 130 7.05 -9.79 -4.59
N LEU A 131 7.00 -8.50 -4.23
CA LEU A 131 6.79 -7.38 -5.16
C LEU A 131 7.91 -7.34 -6.21
N ARG A 132 7.52 -7.28 -7.50
CA ARG A 132 8.45 -7.27 -8.65
C ARG A 132 7.91 -6.41 -9.79
N GLY A 133 8.83 -6.07 -10.73
CA GLY A 133 8.45 -5.31 -11.92
C GLY A 133 8.07 -3.86 -11.60
N ASP A 134 6.94 -3.42 -12.11
CA ASP A 134 6.38 -2.11 -11.79
C ASP A 134 5.37 -2.30 -10.64
N ALA A 135 5.74 -1.85 -9.45
CA ALA A 135 4.98 -2.09 -8.23
C ALA A 135 4.41 -0.78 -7.63
N SER A 136 3.24 -0.88 -7.02
CA SER A 136 2.56 0.23 -6.36
C SER A 136 2.10 -0.14 -4.95
N LEU A 137 2.40 0.72 -3.97
CA LEU A 137 2.00 0.58 -2.58
C LEU A 137 1.25 1.83 -2.12
N VAL A 138 0.02 1.66 -1.69
CA VAL A 138 -0.83 2.76 -1.25
C VAL A 138 -1.30 2.53 0.17
N VAL A 139 -1.09 3.51 1.04
CA VAL A 139 -1.63 3.53 2.41
C VAL A 139 -2.48 4.77 2.59
N THR A 140 -3.77 4.57 2.82
CA THR A 140 -4.72 5.65 3.11
C THR A 140 -5.33 5.45 4.48
N GLY A 141 -5.06 6.37 5.40
CA GLY A 141 -5.51 6.30 6.80
C GLY A 141 -4.35 6.19 7.79
N SER A 142 -4.45 5.26 8.73
CA SER A 142 -3.48 5.06 9.81
C SER A 142 -2.93 3.63 9.87
N GLY A 143 -3.17 2.84 8.85
CA GLY A 143 -2.69 1.46 8.76
C GLY A 143 -1.19 1.34 8.54
N THR A 144 -0.69 0.11 8.66
CA THR A 144 0.72 -0.24 8.45
C THR A 144 0.87 -1.12 7.21
N LEU A 145 1.89 -0.86 6.38
CA LEU A 145 2.27 -1.72 5.28
C LEU A 145 3.77 -2.04 5.34
N ALA A 146 4.10 -3.31 5.42
CA ALA A 146 5.48 -3.80 5.35
C ALA A 146 5.72 -4.53 4.03
N ALA A 147 6.74 -4.13 3.27
CA ALA A 147 7.12 -4.73 1.99
C ALA A 147 8.59 -5.21 1.99
N PRO A 148 8.89 -6.33 2.66
CA PRO A 148 10.25 -6.87 2.66
C PRO A 148 10.59 -7.58 1.35
N GLY A 149 11.83 -7.41 0.89
CA GLY A 149 12.37 -8.13 -0.27
C GLY A 149 11.82 -7.68 -1.62
N VAL A 150 11.60 -6.38 -1.79
CA VAL A 150 11.20 -5.78 -3.07
C VAL A 150 12.31 -5.95 -4.11
N GLU A 151 11.94 -6.39 -5.32
CA GLU A 151 12.81 -6.50 -6.49
C GLU A 151 12.09 -5.86 -7.69
N ALA A 152 11.93 -4.53 -7.64
CA ALA A 152 11.12 -3.80 -8.61
C ALA A 152 11.97 -3.04 -9.65
N THR A 153 11.43 -2.82 -10.85
CA THR A 153 11.95 -1.85 -11.82
C THR A 153 11.49 -0.45 -11.45
N SER A 154 10.23 -0.30 -11.09
CA SER A 154 9.69 0.93 -10.48
C SER A 154 8.88 0.60 -9.24
N LEU A 155 8.99 1.45 -8.23
CA LEU A 155 8.19 1.37 -7.01
C LEU A 155 7.53 2.72 -6.77
N ASP A 156 6.20 2.75 -6.89
CA ASP A 156 5.39 3.92 -6.60
C ASP A 156 4.74 3.79 -5.22
N ILE A 157 4.97 4.77 -4.36
CA ILE A 157 4.44 4.81 -3.00
C ILE A 157 3.55 6.03 -2.82
N VAL A 158 2.34 5.79 -2.34
CA VAL A 158 1.39 6.85 -1.97
C VAL A 158 0.98 6.65 -0.51
N MET A 159 1.24 7.65 0.30
CA MET A 159 0.85 7.70 1.71
C MET A 159 -0.08 8.89 1.93
N ALA A 160 -1.34 8.63 2.26
CA ALA A 160 -2.32 9.67 2.60
C ALA A 160 -2.85 9.46 4.01
N GLY A 161 -2.44 10.30 4.95
CA GLY A 161 -2.82 10.20 6.36
C GLY A 161 -1.65 10.16 7.33
N SER A 162 -1.74 9.28 8.33
CA SER A 162 -0.75 9.15 9.41
C SER A 162 -0.22 7.71 9.58
N GLY A 163 -0.42 6.88 8.59
CA GLY A 163 0.03 5.49 8.59
C GLY A 163 1.54 5.32 8.52
N GLU A 164 1.97 4.07 8.48
CA GLU A 164 3.38 3.69 8.36
C GLU A 164 3.59 2.73 7.19
N LEU A 165 4.64 2.98 6.39
CA LEU A 165 5.06 2.09 5.33
C LEU A 165 6.55 1.77 5.51
N GLY A 166 6.86 0.48 5.63
CA GLY A 166 8.23 -0.04 5.71
C GLY A 166 8.55 -0.93 4.52
N GLY A 167 9.84 -0.92 4.08
CA GLY A 167 10.24 -1.79 2.99
C GLY A 167 11.74 -1.98 2.89
N SER A 168 12.14 -3.08 2.21
CA SER A 168 13.54 -3.38 1.95
C SER A 168 13.71 -4.06 0.59
N GLY A 169 14.91 -3.98 0.02
CA GLY A 169 15.22 -4.59 -1.27
C GLY A 169 15.84 -3.60 -2.26
N THR A 170 15.48 -3.71 -3.53
CA THR A 170 16.04 -2.87 -4.60
C THR A 170 14.99 -2.42 -5.59
N THR A 171 15.15 -1.20 -6.12
CA THR A 171 14.38 -0.71 -7.26
C THR A 171 15.27 0.18 -8.13
N GLU A 172 14.99 0.30 -9.41
CA GLU A 172 15.69 1.26 -10.27
C GLU A 172 15.13 2.68 -10.08
N ARG A 173 13.81 2.79 -9.95
CA ARG A 173 13.10 4.07 -9.75
C ARG A 173 12.18 3.98 -8.54
N LEU A 174 12.25 4.98 -7.70
CA LEU A 174 11.39 5.14 -6.54
C LEU A 174 10.62 6.46 -6.66
N SER A 175 9.30 6.40 -6.58
CA SER A 175 8.43 7.56 -6.44
C SER A 175 7.74 7.51 -5.09
N VAL A 176 7.85 8.57 -4.29
CA VAL A 176 7.23 8.66 -2.96
C VAL A 176 6.37 9.90 -2.87
N ASN A 177 5.07 9.71 -2.71
CA ASN A 177 4.11 10.79 -2.54
C ASN A 177 3.48 10.70 -1.15
N VAL A 178 3.77 11.66 -0.28
CA VAL A 178 3.25 11.71 1.10
C VAL A 178 2.35 12.93 1.29
N ALA A 179 1.12 12.70 1.66
CA ALA A 179 0.15 13.73 2.05
C ALA A 179 -0.29 13.50 3.51
N GLY A 180 0.14 14.34 4.43
CA GLY A 180 -0.18 14.24 5.85
C GLY A 180 1.04 14.14 6.76
N SER A 181 0.96 13.24 7.76
CA SER A 181 2.01 13.06 8.78
C SER A 181 2.54 11.61 8.84
N GLY A 182 2.27 10.82 7.82
CA GLY A 182 2.70 9.42 7.75
C GLY A 182 4.22 9.25 7.66
N ARG A 183 4.68 8.03 7.93
CA ARG A 183 6.09 7.65 7.90
C ARG A 183 6.34 6.62 6.79
N VAL A 184 7.33 6.88 5.96
CA VAL A 184 7.84 5.94 4.95
C VAL A 184 9.28 5.58 5.30
N ASP A 185 9.49 4.38 5.84
CA ASP A 185 10.82 3.87 6.20
C ASP A 185 11.28 2.79 5.22
N LEU A 186 12.07 3.21 4.28
CA LEU A 186 12.70 2.37 3.26
C LEU A 186 14.23 2.36 3.45
N SER A 187 14.72 2.46 4.68
CA SER A 187 16.16 2.47 4.99
C SER A 187 16.87 1.21 4.48
N GLY A 188 16.13 0.09 4.37
CA GLY A 188 16.58 -1.16 3.78
C GLY A 188 16.38 -1.28 2.26
N LEU A 189 15.80 -0.28 1.58
CA LEU A 189 15.57 -0.25 0.14
C LEU A 189 16.62 0.62 -0.55
N ARG A 190 17.27 0.09 -1.57
CA ARG A 190 18.22 0.82 -2.41
C ARG A 190 17.60 1.15 -3.75
N THR A 191 17.72 2.41 -4.17
CA THR A 191 17.25 2.89 -5.48
C THR A 191 18.34 3.62 -6.26
N ALA A 192 18.28 3.57 -7.59
CA ALA A 192 19.16 4.33 -8.47
C ALA A 192 18.66 5.76 -8.70
N ARG A 193 17.34 5.98 -8.67
CA ARG A 193 16.71 7.31 -8.79
C ARG A 193 15.51 7.40 -7.89
N ALA A 194 15.31 8.55 -7.24
CA ALA A 194 14.14 8.79 -6.43
C ALA A 194 13.54 10.19 -6.67
N ASP A 195 12.21 10.21 -6.76
CA ASP A 195 11.38 11.42 -6.80
C ASP A 195 10.47 11.44 -5.58
N VAL A 196 10.59 12.45 -4.72
CA VAL A 196 9.82 12.55 -3.47
C VAL A 196 8.98 13.81 -3.48
N ASN A 197 7.67 13.66 -3.32
CA ASN A 197 6.74 14.77 -3.15
C ASN A 197 6.07 14.63 -1.78
N MET A 198 6.28 15.61 -0.92
CA MET A 198 5.77 15.61 0.45
C MET A 198 4.95 16.87 0.73
N ALA A 199 3.71 16.69 1.12
CA ALA A 199 2.82 17.74 1.57
C ALA A 199 2.37 17.47 3.01
N GLY A 200 2.88 18.24 3.97
CA GLY A 200 2.57 18.09 5.41
C GLY A 200 3.80 17.98 6.30
N SER A 201 3.74 17.08 7.29
CA SER A 201 4.79 16.89 8.30
C SER A 201 5.30 15.44 8.36
N GLY A 202 5.12 14.69 7.31
CA GLY A 202 5.56 13.30 7.21
C GLY A 202 7.08 13.13 7.19
N ALA A 203 7.52 11.88 7.18
CA ALA A 203 8.93 11.53 7.07
C ALA A 203 9.13 10.43 6.02
N ALA A 204 10.21 10.53 5.22
CA ALA A 204 10.64 9.49 4.31
C ALA A 204 12.13 9.22 4.47
N THR A 205 12.52 7.94 4.55
CA THR A 205 13.93 7.52 4.61
C THR A 205 14.16 6.40 3.60
N PHE A 206 15.23 6.48 2.81
CA PHE A 206 15.63 5.43 1.86
C PHE A 206 17.12 5.52 1.53
N ALA A 207 17.66 4.49 0.87
CA ALA A 207 19.05 4.49 0.43
C ALA A 207 19.16 4.73 -1.08
N SER A 208 20.07 5.63 -1.49
CA SER A 208 20.37 5.89 -2.90
C SER A 208 21.81 6.35 -3.09
N ASP A 209 22.42 5.90 -4.18
CA ASP A 209 23.73 6.40 -4.66
C ASP A 209 23.60 7.19 -5.98
N GLY A 210 22.37 7.41 -6.45
CA GLY A 210 22.08 8.07 -7.73
C GLY A 210 21.49 9.47 -7.58
N GLU A 211 20.46 9.77 -8.36
CA GLU A 211 19.82 11.09 -8.41
C GLU A 211 18.56 11.11 -7.54
N VAL A 212 18.44 12.10 -6.67
CA VAL A 212 17.27 12.29 -5.81
C VAL A 212 16.74 13.72 -5.97
N GLU A 213 15.46 13.83 -6.30
CA GLU A 213 14.72 15.08 -6.30
C GLU A 213 13.63 15.05 -5.23
N ALA A 214 13.56 16.07 -4.38
CA ALA A 214 12.54 16.19 -3.36
C ALA A 214 11.84 17.55 -3.42
N ASN A 215 10.51 17.51 -3.47
CA ASN A 215 9.64 18.69 -3.38
C ASN A 215 8.87 18.59 -2.06
N ILE A 216 9.13 19.52 -1.13
CA ILE A 216 8.56 19.47 0.22
C ILE A 216 7.75 20.74 0.48
N ILE A 217 6.46 20.57 0.76
CA ILE A 217 5.55 21.63 1.17
C ILE A 217 5.13 21.37 2.61
N GLY A 218 5.57 22.20 3.54
CA GLY A 218 5.27 22.06 4.97
C GLY A 218 6.52 21.87 5.82
N SER A 219 6.47 20.93 6.77
CA SER A 219 7.55 20.67 7.74
C SER A 219 8.08 19.24 7.69
N GLY A 220 7.86 18.55 6.59
CA GLY A 220 8.27 17.16 6.43
C GLY A 220 9.77 16.98 6.32
N ASN A 221 10.22 15.73 6.54
CA ASN A 221 11.63 15.36 6.58
C ASN A 221 11.92 14.24 5.58
N VAL A 222 12.89 14.44 4.69
CA VAL A 222 13.40 13.40 3.81
C VAL A 222 14.86 13.10 4.15
N ARG A 223 15.19 11.84 4.40
CA ARG A 223 16.56 11.38 4.68
C ARG A 223 16.99 10.37 3.63
N VAL A 224 18.10 10.65 2.97
CA VAL A 224 18.74 9.79 1.98
C VAL A 224 20.05 9.27 2.53
N ILE A 225 20.20 7.94 2.54
CA ILE A 225 21.40 7.24 3.00
C ILE A 225 22.19 6.80 1.77
N GLY A 226 23.46 7.21 1.66
CA GLY A 226 24.32 6.88 0.51
C GLY A 226 24.96 8.10 -0.11
N SER A 227 25.52 7.94 -1.31
CA SER A 227 26.30 8.98 -2.01
C SER A 227 25.48 9.69 -3.11
N ALA A 228 24.17 9.84 -2.90
CA ALA A 228 23.27 10.44 -3.88
C ALA A 228 23.55 11.91 -4.19
N THR A 229 23.28 12.30 -5.42
CA THR A 229 23.19 13.70 -5.82
C THR A 229 21.77 14.20 -5.58
N CYS A 230 21.61 15.08 -4.61
CA CYS A 230 20.31 15.51 -4.14
C CYS A 230 19.95 16.92 -4.60
N LYS A 231 18.70 17.11 -5.03
CA LYS A 231 18.07 18.42 -5.30
C LYS A 231 16.83 18.54 -4.44
N VAL A 232 16.62 19.72 -3.85
CA VAL A 232 15.44 19.99 -3.03
C VAL A 232 14.79 21.31 -3.40
N ASN A 233 13.46 21.28 -3.50
CA ASN A 233 12.60 22.45 -3.56
C ASN A 233 11.72 22.43 -2.30
N THR A 234 11.83 23.44 -1.45
CA THR A 234 11.09 23.47 -0.18
C THR A 234 10.26 24.73 -0.06
N VAL A 235 9.01 24.57 0.33
CA VAL A 235 8.11 25.64 0.76
C VAL A 235 7.68 25.36 2.20
N GLY A 236 8.28 26.06 3.15
CA GLY A 236 8.06 25.85 4.60
C GLY A 236 9.36 25.54 5.35
N SER A 237 9.26 24.69 6.37
CA SER A 237 10.41 24.32 7.23
C SER A 237 10.86 22.87 7.01
N GLY A 238 10.44 22.25 5.93
CA GLY A 238 10.83 20.88 5.59
C GLY A 238 12.31 20.78 5.25
N THR A 239 12.90 19.58 5.40
CA THR A 239 14.32 19.33 5.19
C THR A 239 14.58 18.10 4.33
N LEU A 240 15.65 18.19 3.50
CA LEU A 240 16.26 17.03 2.84
C LEU A 240 17.68 16.87 3.39
N SER A 241 17.97 15.70 3.98
CA SER A 241 19.31 15.34 4.43
C SER A 241 19.84 14.20 3.56
N CYS A 242 20.98 14.44 2.87
CA CYS A 242 21.70 13.43 2.12
C CYS A 242 22.99 13.11 2.85
N GLU A 243 23.01 11.94 3.48
CA GLU A 243 24.16 11.51 4.30
C GLU A 243 25.02 10.54 3.48
N VAL A 244 26.29 10.85 3.34
CA VAL A 244 27.25 9.89 2.79
C VAL A 244 27.31 8.69 3.77
N GLY A 245 26.88 7.53 3.31
CA GLY A 245 26.97 6.31 4.11
C GLY A 245 28.42 6.07 4.47
N THR A 246 28.77 6.17 5.75
CA THR A 246 30.05 5.69 6.26
C THR A 246 30.03 4.17 6.10
N SER A 247 30.61 3.67 5.02
CA SER A 247 31.11 2.28 4.97
C SER A 247 32.06 2.15 6.15
N GLY A 248 31.67 1.35 7.14
CA GLY A 248 32.52 1.05 8.27
C GLY A 248 33.85 0.47 7.77
N ASN A 249 34.84 1.34 7.60
CA ASN A 249 36.23 0.93 7.52
C ASN A 249 36.69 0.79 8.96
N GLU A 250 36.44 -0.37 9.56
CA GLU A 250 37.20 -0.81 10.74
C GLU A 250 38.62 -1.01 10.25
N THR A 251 39.41 0.06 10.29
CA THR A 251 40.86 -0.03 10.34
C THR A 251 41.18 -0.63 11.69
N GLU A 252 41.41 -1.95 11.68
CA GLU A 252 42.17 -2.67 12.71
C GLU A 252 43.49 -1.93 12.89
N GLY A 253 43.55 -1.09 13.91
CA GLY A 253 44.75 -0.43 14.39
C GLY A 253 45.48 -1.40 15.30
N ASP A 254 46.47 -2.06 14.73
CA ASP A 254 47.55 -2.75 15.41
C ASP A 254 48.25 -1.77 16.36
N PHE A 255 48.19 -2.10 17.68
CA PHE A 255 49.29 -1.87 18.66
C PHE A 255 49.00 -2.67 19.93
#